data_055fdb9fd5beb6a5fd8fbff7f8ea2304
#
_entry.id   055fdb9fd5beb6a5fd8fbff7f8ea2304
#
_cell.length_a   1.000
_cell.length_b   1.000
_cell.length_c   1.000
_cell.angle_alpha   90.00
_cell.angle_beta   90.00
_cell.angle_gamma   90.00
#
_symmetry.space_group_name_H-M   'P 1'
#
loop_
_entity.id
_entity.type
_entity.pdbx_description
1 polymer ?
#
loop_
_entity_poly.entity_id
_entity_poly.type
_entity_poly.pdbx_seq_one_letter_code
_entity_poly.pdbx_strand_id
1 'polypeptide(L)'
;LNAEQISYVNAHATSTHLGDMVEINAVKKIFGDHVKNISVSSTKSMLGHQLGASGGVEALICSLVLNKNVIPPTINYENPDPDCDGIDFVPNEAREKNVENVMSNSFGFGGHNVSIILGKVR
;
A
#
# COMPACT_ATOMS: atom_id res chain seq x y z
N LEU A 1 -17.89 -3.45 1.80
CA LEU A 1 -16.64 -4.21 1.88
C LEU A 1 -16.21 -4.32 3.33
N ASN A 2 -15.70 -5.49 3.71
CA ASN A 2 -15.06 -5.72 4.99
C ASN A 2 -13.54 -5.67 4.81
N ALA A 3 -12.80 -5.48 5.90
CA ALA A 3 -11.33 -5.41 5.88
C ALA A 3 -10.70 -6.67 5.24
N GLU A 4 -11.27 -7.84 5.52
CA GLU A 4 -10.80 -9.14 5.03
C GLU A 4 -10.89 -9.30 3.50
N GLN A 5 -11.62 -8.40 2.84
CA GLN A 5 -11.76 -8.43 1.37
C GLN A 5 -10.68 -7.61 0.66
N ILE A 6 -9.85 -6.86 1.40
CA ILE A 6 -8.71 -6.12 0.85
C ILE A 6 -7.49 -7.04 0.84
N SER A 7 -6.86 -7.18 -0.31
CA SER A 7 -5.68 -8.03 -0.49
C SER A 7 -4.37 -7.27 -0.65
N TYR A 8 -4.46 -5.98 -1.01
CA TYR A 8 -3.30 -5.13 -1.25
C TYR A 8 -3.57 -3.68 -0.86
N VAL A 9 -2.57 -3.06 -0.26
CA VAL A 9 -2.54 -1.62 0.07
C VAL A 9 -1.36 -0.98 -0.64
N ASN A 10 -1.63 -0.02 -1.52
CA ASN A 10 -0.63 0.91 -2.01
C ASN A 10 -0.53 2.06 -1.00
N ALA A 11 0.53 2.04 -0.22
CA ALA A 11 0.73 2.95 0.89
C ALA A 11 1.19 4.34 0.42
N HIS A 12 0.83 5.36 1.17
CA HIS A 12 1.39 6.70 0.98
C HIS A 12 2.90 6.70 1.21
N ALA A 13 3.34 6.15 2.31
CA ALA A 13 4.72 5.83 2.71
C ALA A 13 5.80 6.63 1.97
N THR A 14 6.05 7.85 2.44
CA THR A 14 7.00 8.81 1.83
C THR A 14 8.42 8.64 2.33
N SER A 15 8.70 7.60 3.13
CA SER A 15 9.98 7.34 3.78
C SER A 15 10.36 8.37 4.86
N THR A 16 9.36 8.97 5.51
CA THR A 16 9.58 9.70 6.76
C THR A 16 9.25 8.76 7.93
N HIS A 17 10.16 8.65 8.90
CA HIS A 17 9.99 7.71 10.02
C HIS A 17 8.62 7.87 10.71
N LEU A 18 8.24 9.08 11.07
CA LEU A 18 6.96 9.33 11.74
C LEU A 18 5.76 9.00 10.83
N GLY A 19 5.80 9.42 9.57
CA GLY A 19 4.70 9.21 8.62
C GLY A 19 4.46 7.73 8.35
N ASP A 20 5.52 7.00 8.06
CA ASP A 20 5.44 5.58 7.75
C ASP A 20 4.93 4.78 8.97
N MET A 21 5.43 5.10 10.18
CA MET A 21 4.98 4.43 11.41
C MET A 21 3.51 4.71 11.74
N VAL A 22 3.03 5.94 11.52
CA VAL A 22 1.62 6.29 11.73
C VAL A 22 0.74 5.53 10.74
N GLU A 23 1.12 5.45 9.47
CA GLU A 23 0.38 4.71 8.45
C GLU A 23 0.33 3.21 8.77
N ILE A 24 1.46 2.59 9.11
CA ILE A 24 1.53 1.18 9.45
C ILE A 24 0.70 0.85 10.69
N ASN A 25 0.72 1.69 11.70
CA ASN A 25 -0.12 1.51 12.89
C ASN A 25 -1.62 1.62 12.55
N ALA A 26 -1.99 2.52 11.65
CA ALA A 26 -3.37 2.62 11.16
C ALA A 26 -3.78 1.36 10.39
N VAL A 27 -2.91 0.84 9.51
CA VAL A 27 -3.12 -0.42 8.78
C VAL A 27 -3.29 -1.58 9.75
N LYS A 28 -2.38 -1.75 10.72
CA LYS A 28 -2.49 -2.79 11.76
C LYS A 28 -3.81 -2.70 12.53
N LYS A 29 -4.21 -1.48 12.90
CA LYS A 29 -5.44 -1.25 13.66
C LYS A 29 -6.71 -1.60 12.86
N ILE A 30 -6.75 -1.25 11.58
CA ILE A 30 -7.92 -1.48 10.72
C ILE A 30 -8.05 -2.95 10.34
N PHE A 31 -6.94 -3.60 10.01
CA PHE A 31 -6.96 -4.98 9.50
C PHE A 31 -6.84 -6.04 10.61
N GLY A 32 -6.43 -5.66 11.84
CA GLY A 32 -6.29 -6.60 12.94
C GLY A 32 -5.44 -7.82 12.55
N ASP A 33 -5.94 -9.02 12.88
CA ASP A 33 -5.23 -10.27 12.54
C ASP A 33 -5.12 -10.52 11.03
N HIS A 34 -5.99 -9.89 10.21
CA HIS A 34 -5.96 -10.03 8.76
C HIS A 34 -4.74 -9.34 8.12
N VAL A 35 -4.06 -8.45 8.84
CA VAL A 35 -2.85 -7.75 8.36
C VAL A 35 -1.79 -8.71 7.82
N LYS A 36 -1.73 -9.93 8.34
CA LYS A 36 -0.80 -10.98 7.89
C LYS A 36 -1.11 -11.53 6.49
N ASN A 37 -2.31 -11.30 5.99
CA ASN A 37 -2.79 -11.79 4.70
C ASN A 37 -2.77 -10.73 3.60
N ILE A 38 -2.60 -9.46 3.97
CA ILE A 38 -2.48 -8.37 3.01
C ILE A 38 -1.02 -8.12 2.63
N SER A 39 -0.83 -7.63 1.41
CA SER A 39 0.46 -7.08 0.99
C SER A 39 0.39 -5.56 1.00
N VAL A 40 1.43 -4.91 1.46
CA VAL A 40 1.55 -3.44 1.53
C VAL A 40 2.81 -3.04 0.80
N SER A 41 2.74 -2.13 -0.16
CA SER A 41 3.96 -1.60 -0.77
C SER A 41 3.82 -0.12 -1.09
N SER A 42 4.96 0.58 -1.18
CA SER A 42 5.00 1.95 -1.66
C SER A 42 5.71 2.03 -3.01
N THR A 43 4.94 2.35 -4.04
CA THR A 43 5.49 2.58 -5.39
C THR A 43 6.30 3.87 -5.49
N LYS A 44 6.26 4.72 -4.47
CA LYS A 44 7.16 5.88 -4.36
C LYS A 44 8.63 5.48 -4.25
N SER A 45 8.92 4.26 -3.79
CA SER A 45 10.28 3.72 -3.79
C SER A 45 10.89 3.64 -5.20
N MET A 46 10.05 3.46 -6.23
CA MET A 46 10.45 3.37 -7.65
C MET A 46 10.27 4.69 -8.40
N LEU A 47 9.19 5.42 -8.12
CA LEU A 47 8.76 6.57 -8.93
C LEU A 47 9.08 7.93 -8.29
N GLY A 48 9.45 7.94 -7.02
CA GLY A 48 9.53 9.16 -6.22
C GLY A 48 8.15 9.70 -5.84
N HIS A 49 8.16 10.75 -5.03
CA HIS A 49 6.93 11.44 -4.61
C HIS A 49 6.57 12.52 -5.64
N GLN A 50 5.47 12.32 -6.36
CA GLN A 50 5.01 13.21 -7.44
C GLN A 50 4.01 14.28 -6.96
N LEU A 51 4.01 14.56 -5.66
CA LEU A 51 3.15 15.58 -5.04
C LEU A 51 1.66 15.40 -5.40
N GLY A 52 1.02 16.41 -5.97
CA GLY A 52 -0.40 16.36 -6.34
C GLY A 52 -0.75 15.29 -7.38
N ALA A 53 0.22 14.78 -8.14
CA ALA A 53 -0.01 13.71 -9.11
C ALA A 53 0.06 12.30 -8.49
N SER A 54 0.67 12.13 -7.29
CA SER A 54 0.92 10.82 -6.68
C SER A 54 -0.35 9.98 -6.56
N GLY A 55 -1.43 10.54 -6.03
CA GLY A 55 -2.67 9.80 -5.83
C GLY A 55 -3.29 9.27 -7.13
N GLY A 56 -3.23 10.04 -8.22
CA GLY A 56 -3.70 9.63 -9.54
C GLY A 56 -2.85 8.50 -10.14
N VAL A 57 -1.52 8.61 -10.02
CA VAL A 57 -0.58 7.58 -10.48
C VAL A 57 -0.76 6.29 -9.68
N GLU A 58 -0.89 6.39 -8.37
CA GLU A 58 -1.10 5.24 -7.48
C GLU A 58 -2.45 4.55 -7.72
N ALA A 59 -3.51 5.31 -8.01
CA ALA A 59 -4.80 4.75 -8.42
C ALA A 59 -4.69 3.98 -9.74
N LEU A 60 -3.95 4.50 -10.72
CA LEU A 60 -3.67 3.80 -11.97
C LEU A 60 -2.91 2.49 -11.72
N ILE A 61 -1.88 2.53 -10.88
CA ILE A 61 -1.13 1.33 -10.49
C ILE A 61 -2.05 0.31 -9.83
N CYS A 62 -2.91 0.73 -8.91
CA CYS A 62 -3.90 -0.15 -8.28
C CYS A 62 -4.84 -0.81 -9.31
N SER A 63 -5.25 -0.06 -10.34
CA SER A 63 -6.05 -0.61 -11.45
C SER A 63 -5.27 -1.66 -12.25
N LEU A 64 -3.98 -1.45 -12.48
CA LEU A 64 -3.10 -2.42 -13.13
C LEU A 64 -2.88 -3.68 -12.25
N VAL A 65 -2.74 -3.52 -10.94
CA VAL A 65 -2.66 -4.65 -9.99
C VAL A 65 -3.90 -5.54 -10.09
N LEU A 66 -5.10 -4.94 -10.10
CA LEU A 66 -6.35 -5.67 -10.26
C LEU A 66 -6.43 -6.42 -11.60
N ASN A 67 -5.95 -5.79 -12.66
CA ASN A 67 -5.99 -6.37 -14.01
C ASN A 67 -4.95 -7.49 -14.20
N LYS A 68 -3.73 -7.28 -13.69
CA LYS A 68 -2.59 -8.18 -13.94
C LYS A 68 -2.38 -9.22 -12.84
N ASN A 69 -2.97 -9.05 -11.66
CA ASN A 69 -2.68 -9.84 -10.46
C ASN A 69 -1.17 -9.86 -10.09
N VAL A 70 -0.50 -8.72 -10.30
CA VAL A 70 0.91 -8.53 -9.94
C VAL A 70 1.01 -7.33 -9.02
N ILE A 71 1.55 -7.56 -7.83
CA ILE A 71 1.78 -6.51 -6.82
C ILE A 71 3.18 -5.93 -7.02
N PRO A 72 3.30 -4.60 -7.18
CA PRO A 72 4.61 -3.94 -7.28
C PRO A 72 5.33 -3.96 -5.93
N PRO A 73 6.67 -4.00 -5.91
CA PRO A 73 7.45 -4.04 -4.69
C PRO A 73 7.64 -2.67 -4.04
N THR A 74 8.07 -2.70 -2.78
CA THR A 74 8.88 -1.63 -2.19
C THR A 74 10.34 -1.98 -2.45
N ILE A 75 11.04 -1.22 -3.32
CA ILE A 75 12.46 -1.44 -3.61
C ILE A 75 13.36 -0.74 -2.60
N ASN A 76 14.66 -1.08 -2.60
CA ASN A 76 15.66 -0.58 -1.65
C ASN A 76 15.36 -0.99 -0.20
N TYR A 77 14.68 -2.12 -0.03
CA TYR A 77 14.34 -2.66 1.28
C TYR A 77 15.47 -3.57 1.78
N GLU A 78 16.40 -3.01 2.57
CA GLU A 78 17.61 -3.70 3.01
C GLU A 78 17.57 -4.06 4.50
N ASN A 79 17.01 -3.17 5.33
CA ASN A 79 16.99 -3.31 6.77
C ASN A 79 15.54 -3.25 7.28
N PRO A 80 14.90 -4.40 7.58
CA PRO A 80 13.58 -4.43 8.16
C PRO A 80 13.52 -3.69 9.49
N ASP A 81 12.51 -2.85 9.66
CA ASP A 81 12.25 -2.19 10.93
C ASP A 81 11.46 -3.15 11.84
N PRO A 82 11.96 -3.48 13.05
CA PRO A 82 11.29 -4.39 13.99
C PRO A 82 9.86 -3.93 14.35
N ASP A 83 9.61 -2.63 14.39
CA ASP A 83 8.28 -2.08 14.70
C ASP A 83 7.25 -2.35 13.58
N CYS A 84 7.73 -2.75 12.41
CA CYS A 84 6.93 -3.10 11.23
C CYS A 84 6.67 -4.60 11.07
N ASP A 85 7.06 -5.44 12.04
CA ASP A 85 6.88 -6.89 11.98
C ASP A 85 5.41 -7.30 11.74
N GLY A 86 5.26 -8.40 11.01
CA GLY A 86 3.98 -9.01 10.69
C GLY A 86 3.28 -8.46 9.45
N ILE A 87 3.91 -7.53 8.73
CA ILE A 87 3.40 -6.99 7.46
C ILE A 87 4.27 -7.46 6.31
N ASP A 88 3.63 -7.87 5.21
CA ASP A 88 4.30 -8.19 3.96
C ASP A 88 4.48 -6.92 3.13
N PHE A 89 5.69 -6.33 3.13
CA PHE A 89 6.02 -5.12 2.36
C PHE A 89 6.39 -5.37 0.91
N VAL A 90 6.28 -6.61 0.44
CA VAL A 90 6.67 -6.99 -0.93
C VAL A 90 8.09 -6.50 -1.26
N PRO A 91 9.11 -6.92 -0.51
CA PRO A 91 10.45 -6.34 -0.60
C PRO A 91 11.11 -6.67 -1.94
N ASN A 92 11.58 -5.63 -2.61
CA ASN A 92 12.47 -5.60 -3.77
C ASN A 92 11.97 -6.24 -5.07
N GLU A 93 11.11 -7.28 -5.01
CA GLU A 93 10.63 -7.98 -6.20
C GLU A 93 9.11 -7.98 -6.28
N ALA A 94 8.57 -7.79 -7.48
CA ALA A 94 7.13 -7.88 -7.73
C ALA A 94 6.63 -9.30 -7.48
N ARG A 95 5.38 -9.42 -7.04
CA ARG A 95 4.80 -10.72 -6.68
C ARG A 95 3.47 -10.95 -7.37
N GLU A 96 3.30 -12.11 -7.97
CA GLU A 96 1.98 -12.57 -8.43
C GLU A 96 1.10 -12.91 -7.22
N LYS A 97 -0.10 -12.35 -7.20
CA LYS A 97 -1.11 -12.62 -6.17
C LYS A 97 -2.48 -12.34 -6.75
N ASN A 98 -3.43 -13.25 -6.57
CA ASN A 98 -4.81 -12.97 -6.94
C ASN A 98 -5.37 -11.85 -6.05
N VAL A 99 -5.79 -10.76 -6.65
CA VAL A 99 -6.25 -9.54 -5.96
C VAL A 99 -7.63 -9.17 -6.48
N GLU A 100 -8.60 -9.10 -5.59
CA GLU A 100 -9.98 -8.72 -5.90
C GLU A 100 -10.30 -7.27 -5.54
N ASN A 101 -9.73 -6.79 -4.43
CA ASN A 101 -9.88 -5.42 -3.99
C ASN A 101 -8.55 -4.88 -3.46
N VAL A 102 -8.28 -3.63 -3.78
CA VAL A 102 -7.08 -2.90 -3.36
C VAL A 102 -7.45 -1.60 -2.69
N MET A 103 -6.59 -1.12 -1.81
CA MET A 103 -6.70 0.20 -1.19
C MET A 103 -5.47 1.03 -1.57
N SER A 104 -5.67 2.30 -1.87
CA SER A 104 -4.60 3.29 -2.05
C SER A 104 -4.77 4.42 -1.06
N ASN A 105 -3.71 4.74 -0.32
CA ASN A 105 -3.69 5.80 0.68
C ASN A 105 -2.93 7.02 0.16
N SER A 106 -3.46 8.20 0.47
CA SER A 106 -2.80 9.48 0.21
C SER A 106 -2.98 10.41 1.40
N PHE A 107 -1.88 10.86 1.99
CA PHE A 107 -1.87 11.77 3.15
C PHE A 107 -1.18 13.06 2.75
N GLY A 108 -1.99 14.09 2.51
CA GLY A 108 -1.54 15.38 2.00
C GLY A 108 -1.22 16.39 3.09
N PHE A 109 -0.41 17.40 2.75
CA PHE A 109 -0.17 18.55 3.61
C PHE A 109 -1.48 19.23 3.99
N GLY A 110 -1.55 19.74 5.22
CA GLY A 110 -2.76 20.38 5.76
C GLY A 110 -3.78 19.38 6.32
N GLY A 111 -3.42 18.08 6.47
CA GLY A 111 -4.26 17.07 7.12
C GLY A 111 -5.30 16.45 6.18
N HIS A 112 -5.10 16.53 4.89
CA HIS A 112 -5.95 15.84 3.91
C HIS A 112 -5.57 14.36 3.85
N ASN A 113 -6.43 13.51 4.41
CA ASN A 113 -6.24 12.06 4.40
C ASN A 113 -7.33 11.42 3.53
N VAL A 114 -6.91 10.69 2.51
CA VAL A 114 -7.79 10.00 1.56
C VAL A 114 -7.36 8.56 1.41
N SER A 115 -8.32 7.66 1.50
CA SER A 115 -8.15 6.26 1.09
C SER A 115 -9.20 5.94 0.03
N ILE A 116 -8.77 5.41 -1.11
CA ILE A 116 -9.66 4.91 -2.15
C ILE A 116 -9.57 3.41 -2.23
N ILE A 117 -10.72 2.77 -2.49
CA ILE A 117 -10.78 1.32 -2.69
C ILE A 117 -11.25 1.06 -4.12
N LEU A 118 -10.52 0.22 -4.82
CA LEU A 118 -10.85 -0.26 -6.15
C LEU A 118 -11.07 -1.77 -6.11
N GLY A 119 -11.99 -2.27 -6.91
CA GLY A 119 -12.29 -3.70 -7.02
C GLY A 119 -12.48 -4.11 -8.47
N LYS A 120 -12.33 -5.41 -8.75
CA LYS A 120 -12.67 -5.98 -10.06
C LYS A 120 -14.16 -5.81 -10.34
N VAL A 121 -14.47 -5.44 -11.57
CA VAL A 121 -15.86 -5.48 -12.06
C VAL A 121 -16.26 -6.95 -12.21
N ARG A 122 -17.38 -7.31 -11.60
CA ARG A 122 -17.97 -8.65 -11.68
C ARG A 122 -18.97 -8.72 -12.83
#